data_e935c5dd9b365e269db6710271af769e
#
_entry.id   e935c5dd9b365e269db6710271af769e
#
_cell.length_a   1.000
_cell.length_b   1.000
_cell.length_c   1.000
_cell.angle_alpha   90.00
_cell.angle_beta   90.00
_cell.angle_gamma   90.00
#
_symmetry.space_group_name_H-M   'P 1'
#
loop_
_entity.id
_entity.type
_entity.pdbx_description
1 polymer ?
#
loop_
_entity_poly.entity_id
_entity_poly.type
_entity_poly.pdbx_seq_one_letter_code
_entity_poly.pdbx_strand_id
1 'polypeptide(L)'
;MLKSDEILDFLKQHRQDIEARFSVKRIGLFGSVLRASASDSSDVDILVELTHPTFDHYMDLKFFLEDKLGRPVDLVLADSLKPRLKPIITREVSYA
;
A
#
# COMPACT_ATOMS: atom_id res chain seq x y z
N MET A 1 -15.87 -9.01 1.20
CA MET A 1 -14.39 -9.14 1.17
C MET A 1 -13.83 -8.38 0.00
N LEU A 2 -12.84 -7.53 0.24
CA LEU A 2 -12.18 -6.78 -0.84
C LEU A 2 -11.16 -7.66 -1.54
N LYS A 3 -11.27 -7.74 -2.85
CA LYS A 3 -10.29 -8.42 -3.71
C LYS A 3 -9.23 -7.43 -4.18
N SER A 4 -8.13 -7.94 -4.73
CA SER A 4 -7.03 -7.12 -5.21
C SER A 4 -7.49 -6.04 -6.19
N ASP A 5 -8.38 -6.39 -7.13
CA ASP A 5 -8.90 -5.44 -8.12
C ASP A 5 -9.64 -4.28 -7.46
N GLU A 6 -10.43 -4.57 -6.44
CA GLU A 6 -11.20 -3.55 -5.72
C GLU A 6 -10.28 -2.61 -4.96
N ILE A 7 -9.23 -3.15 -4.33
CA ILE A 7 -8.24 -2.36 -3.60
C ILE A 7 -7.46 -1.49 -4.57
N LEU A 8 -7.01 -2.04 -5.69
CA LEU A 8 -6.30 -1.27 -6.71
C LEU A 8 -7.17 -0.17 -7.30
N ASP A 9 -8.44 -0.44 -7.57
CA ASP A 9 -9.37 0.58 -8.05
C ASP A 9 -9.56 1.70 -7.04
N PHE A 10 -9.67 1.36 -5.75
CA PHE A 10 -9.74 2.35 -4.69
C PHE A 10 -8.50 3.24 -4.69
N LEU A 11 -7.32 2.64 -4.77
CA LEU A 11 -6.06 3.40 -4.77
C LEU A 11 -5.97 4.32 -6.00
N LYS A 12 -6.40 3.84 -7.16
CA LYS A 12 -6.41 4.65 -8.39
C LYS A 12 -7.38 5.82 -8.29
N GLN A 13 -8.57 5.58 -7.77
CA GLN A 13 -9.59 6.62 -7.62
C GLN A 13 -9.16 7.73 -6.66
N HIS A 14 -8.43 7.37 -5.61
CA HIS A 14 -7.99 8.32 -4.59
C HIS A 14 -6.54 8.76 -4.74
N ARG A 15 -5.90 8.39 -5.86
CA ARG A 15 -4.47 8.63 -6.07
C ARG A 15 -4.08 10.10 -5.91
N GLN A 16 -4.81 11.02 -6.54
CA GLN A 16 -4.49 12.45 -6.46
C GLN A 16 -4.59 12.96 -5.02
N ASP A 17 -5.64 12.58 -4.31
CA ASP A 17 -5.83 12.95 -2.93
C ASP A 17 -4.74 12.37 -2.02
N ILE A 18 -4.40 11.11 -2.22
CA ILE A 18 -3.35 10.44 -1.47
C ILE A 18 -1.99 11.10 -1.71
N GLU A 19 -1.67 11.42 -2.97
CA GLU A 19 -0.42 12.09 -3.32
C GLU A 19 -0.32 13.47 -2.66
N ALA A 20 -1.41 14.23 -2.71
CA ALA A 20 -1.42 15.59 -2.16
C ALA A 20 -1.37 15.62 -0.63
N ARG A 21 -2.13 14.72 0.02
CA ARG A 21 -2.27 14.74 1.48
C ARG A 21 -1.09 14.09 2.22
N PHE A 22 -0.49 13.07 1.62
CA PHE A 22 0.50 12.24 2.30
C PHE A 22 1.87 12.24 1.64
N SER A 23 2.08 13.10 0.64
CA SER A 23 3.35 13.19 -0.10
C SER A 23 3.73 11.88 -0.76
N VAL A 24 2.76 11.14 -1.29
CA VAL A 24 3.00 9.86 -1.94
C VAL A 24 3.55 10.08 -3.35
N LYS A 25 4.64 9.41 -3.67
CA LYS A 25 5.21 9.38 -5.02
C LYS A 25 4.65 8.20 -5.82
N ARG A 26 4.63 7.01 -5.23
CA ARG A 26 4.02 5.80 -5.82
C ARG A 26 3.42 4.95 -4.72
N ILE A 27 2.35 4.24 -5.06
CA ILE A 27 1.69 3.33 -4.15
C ILE A 27 1.23 2.09 -4.93
N GLY A 28 1.35 0.93 -4.34
CA GLY A 28 0.96 -0.32 -4.97
C GLY A 28 0.60 -1.40 -3.98
N LEU A 29 -0.02 -2.44 -4.50
CA LEU A 29 -0.46 -3.60 -3.73
C LEU A 29 0.49 -4.76 -3.99
N PHE A 30 0.88 -5.48 -2.93
CA PHE A 30 1.68 -6.69 -3.05
C PHE A 30 1.23 -7.71 -1.99
N GLY A 31 1.92 -8.85 -1.95
CA GLY A 31 1.70 -9.84 -0.90
C GLY A 31 0.49 -10.73 -1.13
N SER A 32 -0.07 -11.26 -0.04
CA SER A 32 -1.05 -12.34 -0.09
C SER A 32 -2.36 -11.94 -0.75
N VAL A 33 -2.83 -10.70 -0.57
CA VAL A 33 -4.08 -10.24 -1.20
C VAL A 33 -3.91 -10.21 -2.72
N LEU A 34 -2.77 -9.70 -3.21
CA LEU A 34 -2.48 -9.66 -4.64
C LEU A 34 -2.41 -11.07 -5.24
N ARG A 35 -1.86 -12.03 -4.51
CA ARG A 35 -1.76 -13.42 -4.96
C ARG A 35 -3.05 -14.22 -4.77
N ALA A 36 -4.11 -13.59 -4.28
CA ALA A 36 -5.40 -14.23 -4.00
C ALA A 36 -5.30 -15.39 -3.00
N SER A 37 -4.29 -15.37 -2.13
CA SER A 37 -4.08 -16.38 -1.08
C SER A 37 -4.51 -15.88 0.30
N ALA A 38 -5.02 -14.64 0.38
CA ALA A 38 -5.42 -14.03 1.63
C ALA A 38 -6.78 -14.52 2.11
N SER A 39 -6.96 -14.62 3.44
CA SER A 39 -8.26 -14.76 4.07
C SER A 39 -8.84 -13.37 4.35
N ASP A 40 -10.10 -13.32 4.80
CA ASP A 40 -10.77 -12.07 5.16
C ASP A 40 -10.06 -11.32 6.29
N SER A 41 -9.32 -12.02 7.11
CA SER A 41 -8.59 -11.43 8.23
C SER A 41 -7.13 -11.10 7.91
N SER A 42 -6.67 -11.37 6.69
CA SER A 42 -5.29 -11.08 6.32
C SER A 42 -5.06 -9.58 6.20
N ASP A 43 -3.85 -9.15 6.57
CA ASP A 43 -3.43 -7.77 6.38
C ASP A 43 -3.29 -7.47 4.88
N VAL A 44 -3.57 -6.23 4.52
CA VAL A 44 -3.37 -5.75 3.15
C VAL A 44 -1.96 -5.18 3.06
N ASP A 45 -1.13 -5.79 2.23
CA ASP A 45 0.27 -5.38 2.05
C ASP A 45 0.36 -4.29 0.98
N ILE A 46 0.74 -3.09 1.39
CA ILE A 46 0.84 -1.93 0.49
C ILE A 46 2.26 -1.39 0.54
N LEU A 47 2.84 -1.24 -0.65
CA LEU A 47 4.16 -0.64 -0.83
C LEU A 47 3.98 0.82 -1.22
N VAL A 48 4.71 1.71 -0.57
CA VAL A 48 4.60 3.14 -0.84
C VAL A 48 5.98 3.79 -0.91
N GLU A 49 6.12 4.76 -1.82
CA GLU A 49 7.25 5.69 -1.85
C GLU A 49 6.73 7.07 -1.50
N LEU A 50 7.34 7.70 -0.51
CA LEU A 50 6.98 9.06 -0.08
C LEU A 50 8.06 10.04 -0.49
N THR A 51 7.66 11.22 -1.01
CA THR A 51 8.60 12.30 -1.33
C THR A 51 9.11 12.99 -0.06
N HIS A 52 8.28 13.01 0.99
CA HIS A 52 8.65 13.52 2.31
C HIS A 52 8.30 12.45 3.35
N PRO A 53 9.22 11.51 3.61
CA PRO A 53 8.91 10.33 4.43
C PRO A 53 8.98 10.65 5.92
N THR A 54 8.06 11.47 6.40
CA THR A 54 7.92 11.76 7.82
C THR A 54 7.09 10.67 8.51
N PHE A 55 7.28 10.51 9.81
CA PHE A 55 6.47 9.61 10.61
C PHE A 55 4.98 9.95 10.51
N ASP A 56 4.65 11.23 10.53
CA ASP A 56 3.27 11.68 10.46
C ASP A 56 2.62 11.32 9.13
N HIS A 57 3.31 11.55 8.01
CA HIS A 57 2.80 11.17 6.69
C HIS A 57 2.56 9.66 6.61
N TYR A 58 3.50 8.87 7.12
CA TYR A 58 3.40 7.43 7.11
C TYR A 58 2.19 6.94 7.93
N MET A 59 2.06 7.41 9.17
CA MET A 59 0.98 6.96 10.06
C MET A 59 -0.38 7.46 9.60
N ASP A 60 -0.46 8.70 9.13
CA ASP A 60 -1.72 9.25 8.61
C ASP A 60 -2.20 8.48 7.38
N LEU A 61 -1.29 8.12 6.48
CA LEU A 61 -1.62 7.31 5.32
C LEU A 61 -2.10 5.92 5.74
N LYS A 62 -1.40 5.29 6.68
CA LYS A 62 -1.80 3.98 7.17
C LYS A 62 -3.21 4.01 7.75
N PHE A 63 -3.50 4.97 8.61
CA PHE A 63 -4.83 5.10 9.22
C PHE A 63 -5.91 5.40 8.19
N PHE A 64 -5.61 6.26 7.22
CA PHE A 64 -6.53 6.54 6.11
C PHE A 64 -6.88 5.26 5.36
N LEU A 65 -5.87 4.47 4.99
CA LEU A 65 -6.08 3.23 4.25
C LEU A 65 -6.87 2.20 5.08
N GLU A 66 -6.53 2.04 6.34
CA GLU A 66 -7.24 1.11 7.22
C GLU A 66 -8.70 1.51 7.40
N ASP A 67 -8.96 2.80 7.56
CA ASP A 67 -10.31 3.32 7.71
C ASP A 67 -11.15 3.05 6.45
N LYS A 68 -10.59 3.32 5.28
CA LYS A 68 -11.32 3.19 4.02
C LYS A 68 -11.47 1.74 3.57
N LEU A 69 -10.47 0.90 3.82
CA LEU A 69 -10.50 -0.50 3.42
C LEU A 69 -11.18 -1.41 4.45
N GLY A 70 -11.32 -0.94 5.70
CA GLY A 70 -11.92 -1.72 6.76
C GLY A 70 -11.11 -2.93 7.19
N ARG A 71 -9.79 -2.91 6.94
CA ARG A 71 -8.87 -4.02 7.23
C ARG A 71 -7.53 -3.47 7.70
N PRO A 72 -6.79 -4.24 8.52
CA PRO A 72 -5.42 -3.87 8.85
C PRO A 72 -4.56 -3.75 7.60
N VAL A 73 -3.72 -2.72 7.55
CA VAL A 73 -2.81 -2.48 6.44
C VAL A 73 -1.37 -2.58 6.93
N ASP A 74 -0.59 -3.43 6.26
CA ASP A 74 0.85 -3.48 6.44
C ASP A 74 1.47 -2.52 5.41
N LEU A 75 1.75 -1.30 5.85
CA LEU A 75 2.26 -0.25 4.97
C LEU A 75 3.78 -0.26 5.01
N VAL A 76 4.39 -0.60 3.88
CA VAL A 76 5.83 -0.77 3.75
C VAL A 76 6.41 0.37 2.91
N LEU A 77 7.39 1.08 3.46
CA LEU A 77 8.15 2.08 2.70
C LEU A 77 9.16 1.37 1.81
N ALA A 78 9.15 1.70 0.53
CA ALA A 78 10.06 1.09 -0.44
C ALA A 78 11.52 1.27 -0.03
N ASP A 79 11.86 2.43 0.52
CA ASP A 79 13.23 2.75 0.96
C ASP A 79 13.67 1.96 2.19
N SER A 80 12.72 1.38 2.93
CA SER A 80 13.01 0.57 4.12
C SER A 80 13.23 -0.89 3.82
N LEU A 81 13.01 -1.32 2.58
CA LEU A 81 13.20 -2.72 2.19
C LEU A 81 14.68 -3.09 2.21
N LYS A 82 14.97 -4.28 2.75
CA LYS A 82 16.32 -4.83 2.70
C LYS A 82 16.71 -5.05 1.23
N PRO A 83 18.00 -4.82 0.86
CA PRO A 83 18.41 -4.93 -0.54
C PRO A 83 18.05 -6.25 -1.21
N ARG A 84 18.12 -7.37 -0.48
CA ARG A 84 17.81 -8.69 -1.04
C ARG A 84 16.31 -8.89 -1.30
N LEU A 85 15.45 -8.18 -0.56
CA LEU A 85 13.99 -8.30 -0.69
C LEU A 85 13.43 -7.34 -1.72
N LYS A 86 14.10 -6.21 -1.94
CA LYS A 86 13.63 -5.14 -2.81
C LYS A 86 13.32 -5.63 -4.23
N PRO A 87 14.21 -6.36 -4.92
CA PRO A 87 13.89 -6.86 -6.27
C PRO A 87 12.70 -7.82 -6.28
N ILE A 88 12.55 -8.64 -5.24
CA ILE A 88 11.46 -9.62 -5.17
C ILE A 88 10.11 -8.89 -5.03
N ILE A 89 10.03 -7.95 -4.10
CA ILE A 89 8.80 -7.22 -3.83
C ILE A 89 8.45 -6.27 -4.99
N THR A 90 9.42 -5.58 -5.57
CA THR A 90 9.16 -4.67 -6.69
C THR A 90 8.73 -5.39 -7.96
N ARG A 91 9.12 -6.65 -8.12
CA ARG A 91 8.63 -7.48 -9.21
C ARG A 91 7.17 -7.89 -9.02
N GLU A 92 6.78 -8.14 -7.78
CA GLU A 92 5.45 -8.62 -7.42
C GLU A 92 4.41 -7.50 -7.38
N VAL A 93 4.80 -6.28 -7.01
CA VAL A 93 3.88 -5.18 -6.74
C VAL A 93 3.11 -4.74 -7.97
N SER A 94 1.80 -4.51 -7.81
CA SER A 94 0.94 -3.84 -8.78
C SER A 94 0.73 -2.40 -8.34
N TYR A 95 1.31 -1.46 -9.08
CA TYR A 95 1.16 -0.03 -8.78
C TYR A 95 -0.20 0.50 -9.22
N ALA A 96 -0.74 1.37 -8.39
CA ALA A 96 -1.95 2.09 -8.74
C ALA A 96 -1.66 3.33 -9.57
#